data_25c72c5a69cdb5e8beadbee118685a49
#
_entry.id   25c72c5a69cdb5e8beadbee118685a49
#
_cell.length_a   1.000
_cell.length_b   1.000
_cell.length_c   1.000
_cell.angle_alpha   90.00
_cell.angle_beta   90.00
_cell.angle_gamma   90.00
#
_symmetry.space_group_name_H-M   'P 1'
#
loop_
_entity.id
_entity.type
_entity.pdbx_description
1 polymer ?
#
loop_
_entity_poly.entity_id
_entity_poly.type
_entity_poly.pdbx_seq_one_letter_code
_entity_poly.pdbx_strand_id
1 'polypeptide(L)'
;MAVEVVDVSGALAVKPGFLLDQAIRVVSEFVGLADFILDLGDSAAIVRAKAALDKLDVAEGLAELEGSAARVAVDEKRMINCRADLNQLVPFKYDWAWQKYLDGCANHWMPQEVNMTADIALWKNPEGLTDDERRIVMRNLGFFSTADSLVANNLVLAVYRLITNPECRQYILRQAFEEAIHTHAYQYCIESLAMDEGEIFNMYHEIPSVAKKAAWGLKYTRSISDPKFETGTVETDKELLRNLVAYYCVLEGIFFYCGFTQILSMGRRNKMTGVAEQFQYILRDESMHLNFGIDVINQIKIENPHLWDAEMKEEATQMILQGTQLEIEYARDTMPRGVLGMNAAMMEDYLKFIANRRLSQIGLKEEYPGTTNPFPWMSEIMDLKKEKNFFETRVIEYQTGGALSWD
;
A
#
# COMPACT_ATOMS: atom_id res chain seq x y z
N MET A 1 29.98 34.32 -2.78
CA MET A 1 28.67 34.00 -3.40
C MET A 1 27.66 34.85 -2.65
N ALA A 2 27.13 35.88 -3.30
CA ALA A 2 26.12 36.75 -2.69
C ALA A 2 24.81 35.94 -2.59
N VAL A 3 24.31 35.76 -1.38
CA VAL A 3 22.98 35.26 -1.11
C VAL A 3 22.05 36.49 -1.29
N GLU A 4 21.28 36.50 -2.38
CA GLU A 4 20.19 37.45 -2.56
C GLU A 4 19.19 37.24 -1.41
N VAL A 5 19.07 38.24 -0.57
CA VAL A 5 18.01 38.31 0.45
C VAL A 5 16.70 38.56 -0.30
N VAL A 6 15.89 37.53 -0.47
CA VAL A 6 14.54 37.68 -1.03
C VAL A 6 13.76 38.60 -0.10
N ASP A 7 13.34 39.74 -0.59
CA ASP A 7 12.45 40.66 0.12
C ASP A 7 11.09 39.97 0.32
N VAL A 8 10.87 39.50 1.55
CA VAL A 8 9.64 38.80 1.94
C VAL A 8 8.46 39.77 2.10
N SER A 9 8.68 41.10 2.08
CA SER A 9 7.60 42.08 2.20
C SER A 9 6.65 42.11 1.01
N GLY A 10 7.11 41.72 -0.18
CA GLY A 10 6.27 41.57 -1.38
C GLY A 10 5.43 40.29 -1.42
N ALA A 11 5.82 39.25 -0.69
CA ALA A 11 5.10 37.99 -0.64
C ALA A 11 3.90 37.98 0.32
N LEU A 12 3.85 38.95 1.23
CA LEU A 12 2.74 39.11 2.19
C LEU A 12 1.45 39.72 1.58
N ALA A 13 1.48 40.11 0.30
CA ALA A 13 0.30 40.59 -0.42
C ALA A 13 -0.56 39.44 -1.03
N VAL A 14 -0.13 38.22 -0.96
CA VAL A 14 -0.95 37.04 -1.31
C VAL A 14 -1.76 36.66 -0.09
N LYS A 15 -3.09 36.63 -0.24
CA LYS A 15 -4.10 36.35 0.80
C LYS A 15 -3.56 35.42 1.91
N PRO A 16 -3.78 35.74 3.19
CA PRO A 16 -3.29 34.93 4.30
C PRO A 16 -3.90 33.53 4.18
N GLY A 17 -3.09 32.61 3.74
CA GLY A 17 -3.43 31.19 3.67
C GLY A 17 -2.73 30.45 4.81
N PHE A 18 -3.45 29.60 5.47
CA PHE A 18 -3.09 28.73 6.59
C PHE A 18 -1.66 28.14 6.56
N LEU A 19 -1.09 27.93 5.37
CA LEU A 19 0.26 27.36 5.18
C LEU A 19 1.42 28.33 5.49
N LEU A 20 1.23 29.63 5.33
CA LEU A 20 2.28 30.61 5.59
C LEU A 20 2.47 30.83 7.11
N ASP A 21 1.35 30.83 7.86
CA ASP A 21 1.35 30.94 9.32
C ASP A 21 2.01 29.70 9.97
N GLN A 22 1.80 28.50 9.42
CA GLN A 22 2.47 27.29 9.87
C GLN A 22 3.97 27.30 9.58
N ALA A 23 4.40 27.77 8.42
CA ALA A 23 5.82 27.88 8.07
C ALA A 23 6.55 28.87 8.97
N ILE A 24 5.94 30.00 9.29
CA ILE A 24 6.50 31.01 10.19
C ILE A 24 6.56 30.47 11.64
N ARG A 25 5.58 29.68 12.06
CA ARG A 25 5.59 29.02 13.40
C ARG A 25 6.68 27.97 13.53
N VAL A 26 6.86 27.11 12.52
CA VAL A 26 7.95 26.11 12.50
C VAL A 26 9.32 26.79 12.57
N VAL A 27 9.49 27.94 11.92
CA VAL A 27 10.75 28.71 11.96
C VAL A 27 10.97 29.37 13.33
N SER A 28 9.90 29.74 14.06
CA SER A 28 10.05 30.36 15.40
C SER A 28 10.37 29.34 16.51
N GLU A 29 10.05 28.06 16.32
CA GLU A 29 10.43 26.99 17.26
C GLU A 29 11.89 26.53 17.12
N PHE A 30 12.58 26.87 16.03
CA PHE A 30 14.01 26.64 15.88
C PHE A 30 14.82 27.81 16.49
N VAL A 31 15.09 27.72 17.77
CA VAL A 31 15.88 28.69 18.56
C VAL A 31 17.28 29.01 17.95
N GLY A 32 17.79 28.13 17.09
CA GLY A 32 19.06 28.36 16.37
C GLY A 32 18.97 29.36 15.21
N LEU A 33 17.77 29.74 14.75
CA LEU A 33 17.65 30.70 13.63
C LEU A 33 17.89 32.15 14.08
N ALA A 34 17.58 32.50 15.33
CA ALA A 34 17.87 33.81 15.88
C ALA A 34 19.37 34.06 15.99
N ASP A 35 20.13 33.05 16.38
CA ASP A 35 21.59 33.12 16.44
C ASP A 35 22.23 33.17 15.05
N PHE A 36 21.67 32.49 14.08
CA PHE A 36 22.10 32.50 12.66
C PHE A 36 21.86 33.87 11.99
N ILE A 37 20.75 34.53 12.30
CA ILE A 37 20.42 35.88 11.79
C ILE A 37 21.31 36.95 12.43
N LEU A 38 21.71 36.77 13.68
CA LEU A 38 22.63 37.66 14.41
C LEU A 38 24.03 37.72 13.78
N ASP A 39 24.45 36.65 13.11
CA ASP A 39 25.77 36.58 12.47
C ASP A 39 25.82 37.26 11.08
N LEU A 40 24.66 37.69 10.54
CA LEU A 40 24.54 38.34 9.22
C LEU A 40 24.70 39.87 9.25
N GLY A 41 24.86 40.49 10.41
CA GLY A 41 25.34 41.88 10.58
C GLY A 41 24.36 43.03 10.21
N ASP A 42 23.09 42.75 9.85
CA ASP A 42 22.08 43.79 9.62
C ASP A 42 21.12 43.97 10.80
N SER A 43 21.51 44.91 11.71
CA SER A 43 20.74 45.22 12.90
C SER A 43 19.33 45.78 12.64
N ALA A 44 19.08 46.38 11.46
CA ALA A 44 17.78 46.95 11.11
C ALA A 44 16.79 45.86 10.60
N ALA A 45 17.28 44.84 9.93
CA ALA A 45 16.47 43.68 9.51
C ALA A 45 16.05 42.85 10.73
N ILE A 46 16.94 42.68 11.70
CA ILE A 46 16.66 41.97 12.96
C ILE A 46 15.60 42.68 13.79
N VAL A 47 15.66 44.00 13.88
CA VAL A 47 14.66 44.79 14.61
C VAL A 47 13.31 44.74 13.94
N ARG A 48 13.24 44.74 12.59
CA ARG A 48 12.00 44.59 11.85
C ARG A 48 11.41 43.18 11.98
N ALA A 49 12.23 42.13 11.91
CA ALA A 49 11.83 40.76 12.13
C ALA A 49 11.28 40.50 13.54
N LYS A 50 11.96 41.04 14.53
CA LYS A 50 11.53 40.99 15.93
C LYS A 50 10.23 41.74 16.19
N ALA A 51 10.05 42.95 15.61
CA ALA A 51 8.82 43.72 15.72
C ALA A 51 7.67 43.09 14.94
N ALA A 52 7.93 42.27 13.90
CA ALA A 52 6.92 41.48 13.20
C ALA A 52 6.52 40.23 14.01
N LEU A 53 7.48 39.57 14.65
CA LEU A 53 7.25 38.44 15.56
C LEU A 53 6.47 38.85 16.83
N ASP A 54 6.78 40.00 17.40
CA ASP A 54 6.08 40.57 18.60
C ASP A 54 4.62 40.97 18.26
N LYS A 55 4.28 41.13 16.98
CA LYS A 55 2.92 41.44 16.53
C LYS A 55 2.07 40.18 16.16
N LEU A 56 2.73 39.03 16.09
CA LEU A 56 2.03 37.76 15.90
C LEU A 56 1.40 37.38 17.25
N ASP A 57 0.07 37.38 17.30
CA ASP A 57 -0.65 36.88 18.47
C ASP A 57 -0.54 35.36 18.52
N VAL A 58 0.56 34.87 19.05
CA VAL A 58 0.88 33.46 19.21
C VAL A 58 -0.14 32.78 20.14
N ALA A 59 -0.75 33.52 21.03
CA ALA A 59 -1.69 33.02 22.04
C ALA A 59 -3.04 32.59 21.41
N GLU A 60 -3.57 33.37 20.45
CA GLU A 60 -4.80 33.01 19.73
C GLU A 60 -4.60 31.77 18.87
N GLY A 61 -3.47 31.68 18.18
CA GLY A 61 -3.15 30.50 17.38
C GLY A 61 -2.85 29.24 18.19
N LEU A 62 -2.27 29.36 19.40
CA LEU A 62 -2.11 28.26 20.33
C LEU A 62 -3.43 27.78 20.93
N ALA A 63 -4.38 28.69 21.22
CA ALA A 63 -5.70 28.34 21.71
C ALA A 63 -6.54 27.60 20.64
N GLU A 64 -6.39 27.95 19.36
CA GLU A 64 -6.98 27.20 18.25
C GLU A 64 -6.35 25.82 18.08
N LEU A 65 -5.03 25.71 18.22
CA LEU A 65 -4.30 24.43 18.24
C LEU A 65 -4.67 23.57 19.45
N GLU A 66 -4.81 24.15 20.66
CA GLU A 66 -5.28 23.44 21.85
C GLU A 66 -6.71 22.93 21.66
N GLY A 67 -7.56 23.63 20.92
CA GLY A 67 -8.94 23.21 20.60
C GLY A 67 -9.02 22.06 19.62
N SER A 68 -8.26 22.08 18.52
CA SER A 68 -8.39 21.14 17.38
C SER A 68 -7.28 20.09 17.33
N ALA A 69 -6.10 20.37 17.89
CA ALA A 69 -4.91 19.52 17.85
C ALA A 69 -4.38 19.17 19.27
N ALA A 70 -5.21 19.31 20.31
CA ALA A 70 -4.82 18.93 21.66
C ALA A 70 -4.43 17.45 21.69
N ARG A 71 -3.32 17.15 22.36
CA ARG A 71 -2.81 15.80 22.54
C ARG A 71 -3.85 14.92 23.24
N VAL A 72 -4.21 13.81 22.64
CA VAL A 72 -5.19 12.86 23.17
C VAL A 72 -4.48 11.94 24.17
N ALA A 73 -5.16 11.58 25.28
CA ALA A 73 -4.63 10.56 26.18
C ALA A 73 -4.51 9.22 25.44
N VAL A 74 -3.52 8.39 25.82
CA VAL A 74 -3.23 7.13 25.11
C VAL A 74 -4.46 6.24 25.02
N ASP A 75 -5.21 6.12 26.12
CA ASP A 75 -6.41 5.28 26.20
C ASP A 75 -7.56 5.79 25.31
N GLU A 76 -7.55 7.08 24.97
CA GLU A 76 -8.56 7.71 24.13
C GLU A 76 -8.27 7.60 22.64
N LYS A 77 -7.05 7.17 22.25
CA LYS A 77 -6.74 6.89 20.84
C LYS A 77 -7.68 5.83 20.28
N ARG A 78 -8.17 6.06 19.05
CA ARG A 78 -9.05 5.15 18.30
C ARG A 78 -8.50 4.93 16.91
N MET A 79 -8.92 3.85 16.22
CA MET A 79 -8.58 3.61 14.83
C MET A 79 -9.20 4.68 13.93
N ILE A 80 -10.48 4.97 14.13
CA ILE A 80 -11.25 5.97 13.39
C ILE A 80 -11.80 7.01 14.36
N ASN A 81 -12.05 8.22 13.86
CA ASN A 81 -12.59 9.34 14.62
C ASN A 81 -11.71 9.74 15.83
N CYS A 82 -10.45 9.40 15.79
CA CYS A 82 -9.48 9.83 16.79
C CYS A 82 -9.07 11.27 16.53
N ARG A 83 -9.21 12.10 17.54
CA ARG A 83 -8.73 13.48 17.53
C ARG A 83 -7.25 13.51 17.89
N ALA A 84 -6.39 12.97 17.04
CA ALA A 84 -4.96 12.88 17.28
C ALA A 84 -4.17 13.67 16.24
N ASP A 85 -3.18 14.42 16.71
CA ASP A 85 -2.14 14.98 15.85
C ASP A 85 -1.27 13.86 15.26
N LEU A 86 -0.83 14.03 14.01
CA LEU A 86 0.12 13.13 13.34
C LEU A 86 1.44 12.97 14.11
N ASN A 87 1.83 13.98 14.86
CA ASN A 87 3.04 13.96 15.68
C ASN A 87 2.85 13.20 17.01
N GLN A 88 1.64 12.74 17.32
CA GLN A 88 1.33 12.02 18.55
C GLN A 88 1.59 10.51 18.41
N LEU A 89 2.80 10.13 17.97
CA LEU A 89 3.16 8.71 17.92
C LEU A 89 3.39 8.14 19.31
N VAL A 90 4.04 8.84 20.20
CA VAL A 90 4.39 8.34 21.54
C VAL A 90 3.57 9.05 22.62
N PRO A 91 3.20 8.30 23.65
CA PRO A 91 3.28 6.84 23.81
C PRO A 91 2.31 6.11 22.88
N PHE A 92 2.67 4.89 22.47
CA PHE A 92 1.84 4.05 21.60
C PHE A 92 0.64 3.48 22.37
N LYS A 93 -0.50 3.37 21.67
CA LYS A 93 -1.60 2.49 22.06
C LYS A 93 -1.59 1.20 21.27
N TYR A 94 -1.19 1.28 20.01
CA TYR A 94 -1.18 0.16 19.06
C TYR A 94 0.26 -0.16 18.64
N ASP A 95 1.02 -0.73 19.57
CA ASP A 95 2.42 -1.15 19.33
C ASP A 95 2.54 -2.06 18.10
N TRP A 96 1.52 -2.91 17.86
CA TRP A 96 1.49 -3.79 16.70
C TRP A 96 1.53 -3.02 15.36
N ALA A 97 0.87 -1.86 15.25
CA ALA A 97 0.88 -1.05 14.03
C ALA A 97 2.26 -0.42 13.81
N TRP A 98 2.88 0.06 14.88
CA TRP A 98 4.25 0.57 14.83
C TRP A 98 5.26 -0.51 14.47
N GLN A 99 5.13 -1.72 15.02
CA GLN A 99 6.01 -2.84 14.67
C GLN A 99 5.87 -3.21 13.18
N LYS A 100 4.65 -3.24 12.64
CA LYS A 100 4.43 -3.46 11.21
C LYS A 100 5.09 -2.39 10.34
N TYR A 101 5.05 -1.13 10.75
CA TYR A 101 5.77 -0.06 10.06
C TYR A 101 7.29 -0.32 10.04
N LEU A 102 7.87 -0.73 11.16
CA LEU A 102 9.29 -1.08 11.23
C LEU A 102 9.63 -2.28 10.35
N ASP A 103 8.79 -3.31 10.35
CA ASP A 103 8.94 -4.50 9.50
C ASP A 103 8.88 -4.13 8.01
N GLY A 104 7.95 -3.27 7.60
CA GLY A 104 7.87 -2.73 6.25
C GLY A 104 9.13 -1.92 5.88
N CYS A 105 9.61 -1.08 6.78
CA CYS A 105 10.85 -0.31 6.53
C CYS A 105 12.10 -1.20 6.42
N ALA A 106 12.10 -2.37 7.08
CA ALA A 106 13.19 -3.34 6.98
C ALA A 106 13.18 -4.10 5.65
N ASN A 107 12.03 -4.21 4.97
CA ASN A 107 11.91 -4.84 3.66
C ASN A 107 12.17 -3.79 2.58
N HIS A 108 13.44 -3.64 2.18
CA HIS A 108 13.86 -2.68 1.17
C HIS A 108 14.42 -3.39 -0.06
N TRP A 109 13.88 -3.07 -1.23
CA TRP A 109 14.30 -3.60 -2.51
C TRP A 109 13.99 -2.60 -3.64
N MET A 110 14.66 -2.76 -4.79
CA MET A 110 14.46 -1.89 -5.94
C MET A 110 14.34 -2.73 -7.22
N PRO A 111 13.36 -2.48 -8.08
CA PRO A 111 13.09 -3.27 -9.28
C PRO A 111 14.30 -3.43 -10.22
N GLN A 112 15.04 -2.35 -10.44
CA GLN A 112 16.19 -2.35 -11.36
C GLN A 112 17.41 -3.15 -10.88
N GLU A 113 17.40 -3.63 -9.64
CA GLU A 113 18.44 -4.51 -9.10
C GLU A 113 18.24 -5.97 -9.51
N VAL A 114 17.04 -6.32 -9.97
CA VAL A 114 16.70 -7.66 -10.44
C VAL A 114 17.20 -7.87 -11.87
N ASN A 115 17.93 -8.97 -12.08
CA ASN A 115 18.53 -9.29 -13.40
C ASN A 115 17.48 -9.91 -14.34
N MET A 116 17.14 -9.20 -15.40
CA MET A 116 16.17 -9.62 -16.43
C MET A 116 16.81 -10.28 -17.67
N THR A 117 18.13 -10.46 -17.71
CA THR A 117 18.84 -10.92 -18.92
C THR A 117 18.34 -12.28 -19.42
N ALA A 118 18.16 -13.24 -18.52
CA ALA A 118 17.66 -14.57 -18.86
C ALA A 118 16.21 -14.53 -19.38
N ASP A 119 15.37 -13.69 -18.74
CA ASP A 119 13.97 -13.52 -19.12
C ASP A 119 13.83 -12.86 -20.48
N ILE A 120 14.67 -11.85 -20.79
CA ILE A 120 14.72 -11.21 -22.11
C ILE A 120 15.08 -12.22 -23.20
N ALA A 121 16.09 -13.06 -22.95
CA ALA A 121 16.48 -14.09 -23.89
C ALA A 121 15.36 -15.13 -24.13
N LEU A 122 14.72 -15.57 -23.04
CA LEU A 122 13.63 -16.54 -23.09
C LEU A 122 12.39 -15.96 -23.80
N TRP A 123 12.05 -14.69 -23.51
CA TRP A 123 10.90 -13.98 -24.11
C TRP A 123 11.09 -13.78 -25.62
N LYS A 124 12.29 -13.45 -26.06
CA LYS A 124 12.62 -13.26 -27.49
C LYS A 124 12.69 -14.57 -28.28
N ASN A 125 12.88 -15.71 -27.59
CA ASN A 125 12.89 -17.02 -28.25
C ASN A 125 11.47 -17.47 -28.56
N PRO A 126 11.07 -17.68 -29.84
CA PRO A 126 9.72 -18.14 -30.19
C PRO A 126 9.33 -19.47 -29.53
N GLU A 127 10.31 -20.35 -29.27
CA GLU A 127 10.10 -21.67 -28.63
C GLU A 127 10.35 -21.66 -27.13
N GLY A 128 10.73 -20.52 -26.55
CA GLY A 128 11.10 -20.39 -25.12
C GLY A 128 9.91 -20.57 -24.18
N LEU A 129 8.78 -19.98 -24.53
CA LEU A 129 7.53 -20.02 -23.77
C LEU A 129 6.37 -20.49 -24.65
N THR A 130 5.46 -21.25 -24.05
CA THR A 130 4.17 -21.55 -24.72
C THR A 130 3.28 -20.31 -24.77
N ASP A 131 2.26 -20.33 -25.63
CA ASP A 131 1.29 -19.24 -25.72
C ASP A 131 0.59 -18.96 -24.38
N ASP A 132 0.28 -20.02 -23.61
CA ASP A 132 -0.34 -19.86 -22.28
C ASP A 132 0.65 -19.26 -21.26
N GLU A 133 1.94 -19.62 -21.30
CA GLU A 133 2.96 -19.01 -20.46
C GLU A 133 3.15 -17.52 -20.79
N ARG A 134 3.19 -17.16 -22.08
CA ARG A 134 3.22 -15.74 -22.51
C ARG A 134 1.98 -14.99 -22.07
N ARG A 135 0.81 -15.60 -22.22
CA ARG A 135 -0.46 -15.03 -21.76
C ARG A 135 -0.47 -14.77 -20.27
N ILE A 136 0.01 -15.71 -19.45
CA ILE A 136 0.15 -15.55 -18.00
C ILE A 136 0.97 -14.28 -17.69
N VAL A 137 2.14 -14.12 -18.30
CA VAL A 137 3.00 -12.94 -18.04
C VAL A 137 2.28 -11.64 -18.44
N MET A 138 1.76 -11.57 -19.66
CA MET A 138 1.09 -10.35 -20.17
C MET A 138 -0.15 -9.99 -19.35
N ARG A 139 -1.03 -10.97 -19.06
CA ARG A 139 -2.26 -10.72 -18.31
C ARG A 139 -1.99 -10.27 -16.88
N ASN A 140 -1.01 -10.88 -16.22
CA ASN A 140 -0.66 -10.50 -14.86
C ASN A 140 -0.03 -9.10 -14.83
N LEU A 141 0.91 -8.77 -15.69
CA LEU A 141 1.46 -7.41 -15.76
C LEU A 141 0.37 -6.37 -16.05
N GLY A 142 -0.56 -6.66 -16.98
CA GLY A 142 -1.69 -5.77 -17.28
C GLY A 142 -2.68 -5.61 -16.12
N PHE A 143 -2.94 -6.65 -15.35
CA PHE A 143 -3.82 -6.56 -14.18
C PHE A 143 -3.14 -5.83 -13.02
N PHE A 144 -1.94 -6.24 -12.61
CA PHE A 144 -1.25 -5.70 -11.44
C PHE A 144 -0.91 -4.22 -11.59
N SER A 145 -0.45 -3.79 -12.77
CA SER A 145 -0.14 -2.37 -13.01
C SER A 145 -1.35 -1.44 -12.82
N THR A 146 -2.56 -1.95 -13.08
CA THR A 146 -3.81 -1.21 -12.83
C THR A 146 -4.26 -1.34 -11.38
N ALA A 147 -4.17 -2.54 -10.81
CA ALA A 147 -4.63 -2.83 -9.46
C ALA A 147 -3.90 -2.00 -8.41
N ASP A 148 -2.57 -1.95 -8.45
CA ASP A 148 -1.75 -1.22 -7.48
C ASP A 148 -1.95 0.30 -7.60
N SER A 149 -2.21 0.81 -8.81
CA SER A 149 -2.61 2.20 -8.99
C SER A 149 -3.96 2.52 -8.31
N LEU A 150 -4.91 1.58 -8.34
CA LEU A 150 -6.19 1.73 -7.64
C LEU A 150 -6.01 1.65 -6.11
N VAL A 151 -5.13 0.75 -5.64
CA VAL A 151 -4.79 0.62 -4.21
C VAL A 151 -4.14 1.90 -3.71
N ALA A 152 -3.09 2.37 -4.36
CA ALA A 152 -2.39 3.60 -3.98
C ALA A 152 -3.34 4.80 -3.91
N ASN A 153 -4.23 4.97 -4.89
CA ASN A 153 -5.23 6.02 -4.87
C ASN A 153 -6.21 5.87 -3.69
N ASN A 154 -6.68 4.66 -3.40
CA ASN A 154 -7.57 4.41 -2.27
C ASN A 154 -6.87 4.73 -0.94
N LEU A 155 -5.63 4.31 -0.77
CA LEU A 155 -4.85 4.59 0.44
C LEU A 155 -4.70 6.10 0.68
N VAL A 156 -4.25 6.84 -0.34
CA VAL A 156 -3.92 8.28 -0.21
C VAL A 156 -5.17 9.14 -0.11
N LEU A 157 -6.17 8.90 -0.97
CA LEU A 157 -7.36 9.76 -1.07
C LEU A 157 -8.44 9.44 -0.03
N ALA A 158 -8.47 8.22 0.50
CA ALA A 158 -9.52 7.77 1.40
C ALA A 158 -8.97 7.24 2.73
N VAL A 159 -8.31 6.10 2.74
CA VAL A 159 -7.97 5.37 3.97
C VAL A 159 -7.11 6.21 4.90
N TYR A 160 -6.05 6.84 4.41
CA TYR A 160 -5.16 7.69 5.21
C TYR A 160 -5.91 8.83 5.92
N ARG A 161 -6.89 9.43 5.26
CA ARG A 161 -7.70 10.52 5.81
C ARG A 161 -8.66 10.03 6.90
N LEU A 162 -9.23 8.85 6.71
CA LEU A 162 -10.30 8.30 7.55
C LEU A 162 -9.77 7.47 8.73
N ILE A 163 -8.64 6.78 8.56
CA ILE A 163 -7.91 6.14 9.67
C ILE A 163 -7.08 7.21 10.37
N THR A 164 -7.53 7.63 11.55
CA THR A 164 -7.01 8.81 12.24
C THR A 164 -5.97 8.51 13.31
N ASN A 165 -5.72 7.23 13.59
CA ASN A 165 -4.69 6.83 14.53
C ASN A 165 -3.28 7.07 13.97
N PRO A 166 -2.36 7.74 14.72
CA PRO A 166 -1.04 8.10 14.23
C PRO A 166 -0.15 6.90 13.85
N GLU A 167 -0.16 5.83 14.64
CA GLU A 167 0.63 4.62 14.39
C GLU A 167 0.22 3.94 13.08
N CYS A 168 -1.09 3.86 12.83
CA CYS A 168 -1.64 3.30 11.59
C CYS A 168 -1.33 4.20 10.39
N ARG A 169 -1.38 5.52 10.53
CA ARG A 169 -1.05 6.46 9.45
C ARG A 169 0.40 6.32 8.99
N GLN A 170 1.35 6.07 9.90
CA GLN A 170 2.74 5.80 9.50
C GLN A 170 2.85 4.55 8.62
N TYR A 171 2.13 3.48 8.99
CA TYR A 171 2.10 2.28 8.17
C TYR A 171 1.45 2.52 6.79
N ILE A 172 0.32 3.21 6.74
CA ILE A 172 -0.38 3.51 5.49
C ILE A 172 0.50 4.33 4.53
N LEU A 173 1.30 5.28 5.04
CA LEU A 173 2.29 6.00 4.24
C LEU A 173 3.37 5.07 3.70
N ARG A 174 3.83 4.12 4.51
CA ARG A 174 4.79 3.11 4.07
C ARG A 174 4.20 2.20 3.00
N GLN A 175 2.98 1.72 3.19
CA GLN A 175 2.26 0.93 2.20
C GLN A 175 2.11 1.70 0.87
N ALA A 176 1.68 2.96 0.91
CA ALA A 176 1.55 3.77 -0.30
C ALA A 176 2.89 3.95 -1.06
N PHE A 177 4.02 3.98 -0.34
CA PHE A 177 5.35 3.97 -0.95
C PHE A 177 5.66 2.61 -1.61
N GLU A 178 5.32 1.50 -0.97
CA GLU A 178 5.52 0.16 -1.52
C GLU A 178 4.71 -0.05 -2.80
N GLU A 179 3.48 0.45 -2.87
CA GLU A 179 2.66 0.43 -4.10
C GLU A 179 3.31 1.18 -5.27
N ALA A 180 4.04 2.26 -4.99
CA ALA A 180 4.80 2.95 -6.02
C ALA A 180 6.01 2.12 -6.52
N ILE A 181 6.66 1.37 -5.64
CA ILE A 181 7.73 0.42 -6.02
C ILE A 181 7.15 -0.73 -6.85
N HIS A 182 5.97 -1.27 -6.50
CA HIS A 182 5.28 -2.32 -7.26
C HIS A 182 4.96 -1.84 -8.67
N THR A 183 4.38 -0.65 -8.82
CA THR A 183 4.09 -0.05 -10.14
C THR A 183 5.38 0.07 -10.97
N HIS A 184 6.48 0.52 -10.37
CA HIS A 184 7.80 0.58 -11.03
C HIS A 184 8.30 -0.82 -11.43
N ALA A 185 8.07 -1.86 -10.59
CA ALA A 185 8.46 -3.23 -10.92
C ALA A 185 7.74 -3.76 -12.17
N TYR A 186 6.45 -3.51 -12.31
CA TYR A 186 5.70 -3.91 -13.50
C TYR A 186 6.18 -3.15 -14.74
N GLN A 187 6.38 -1.85 -14.64
CA GLN A 187 6.95 -1.06 -15.73
C GLN A 187 8.32 -1.59 -16.14
N TYR A 188 9.20 -1.85 -15.18
CA TYR A 188 10.53 -2.40 -15.43
C TYR A 188 10.49 -3.76 -16.14
N CYS A 189 9.54 -4.64 -15.78
CA CYS A 189 9.31 -5.90 -16.48
C CYS A 189 8.84 -5.67 -17.93
N ILE A 190 7.86 -4.79 -18.15
CA ILE A 190 7.26 -4.48 -19.45
C ILE A 190 8.35 -3.92 -20.41
N GLU A 191 9.12 -2.93 -19.95
CA GLU A 191 10.20 -2.31 -20.70
C GLU A 191 11.33 -3.32 -21.01
N SER A 192 11.78 -4.09 -20.00
CA SER A 192 12.85 -5.09 -20.17
C SER A 192 12.48 -6.15 -21.19
N LEU A 193 11.24 -6.58 -21.23
CA LEU A 193 10.74 -7.58 -22.18
C LEU A 193 10.35 -6.97 -23.53
N ALA A 194 10.46 -5.65 -23.69
CA ALA A 194 10.07 -4.90 -24.88
C ALA A 194 8.62 -5.19 -25.32
N MET A 195 7.70 -5.23 -24.34
CA MET A 195 6.28 -5.36 -24.61
C MET A 195 5.70 -4.02 -25.06
N ASP A 196 4.58 -4.05 -25.77
CA ASP A 196 3.81 -2.85 -26.09
C ASP A 196 3.10 -2.35 -24.82
N GLU A 197 3.55 -1.22 -24.27
CA GLU A 197 3.00 -0.64 -23.05
C GLU A 197 1.53 -0.26 -23.22
N GLY A 198 1.14 0.23 -24.41
CA GLY A 198 -0.25 0.58 -24.72
C GLY A 198 -1.15 -0.64 -24.68
N GLU A 199 -0.71 -1.79 -25.21
CA GLU A 199 -1.45 -3.04 -25.14
C GLU A 199 -1.59 -3.51 -23.68
N ILE A 200 -0.50 -3.53 -22.92
CA ILE A 200 -0.49 -4.02 -21.55
C ILE A 200 -1.37 -3.13 -20.64
N PHE A 201 -1.15 -1.83 -20.65
CA PHE A 201 -1.92 -0.92 -19.79
C PHE A 201 -3.38 -0.77 -20.19
N ASN A 202 -3.75 -1.10 -21.44
CA ASN A 202 -5.15 -1.04 -21.87
C ASN A 202 -5.95 -2.31 -21.54
N MET A 203 -5.31 -3.37 -21.03
CA MET A 203 -5.97 -4.65 -20.73
C MET A 203 -7.11 -4.54 -19.74
N TYR A 204 -7.08 -3.57 -18.82
CA TYR A 204 -8.18 -3.37 -17.86
C TYR A 204 -9.47 -2.87 -18.52
N HIS A 205 -9.38 -2.34 -19.74
CA HIS A 205 -10.55 -1.99 -20.55
C HIS A 205 -10.94 -3.11 -21.51
N GLU A 206 -9.97 -3.73 -22.17
CA GLU A 206 -10.20 -4.64 -23.29
C GLU A 206 -10.44 -6.08 -22.87
N ILE A 207 -9.88 -6.49 -21.71
CA ILE A 207 -9.98 -7.87 -21.25
C ILE A 207 -11.09 -8.01 -20.22
N PRO A 208 -12.19 -8.73 -20.57
CA PRO A 208 -13.38 -8.79 -19.72
C PRO A 208 -13.11 -9.28 -18.29
N SER A 209 -12.21 -10.26 -18.10
CA SER A 209 -11.87 -10.78 -16.78
C SER A 209 -11.13 -9.74 -15.92
N VAL A 210 -10.25 -8.95 -16.52
CA VAL A 210 -9.54 -7.83 -15.85
C VAL A 210 -10.49 -6.67 -15.58
N ALA A 211 -11.30 -6.27 -16.58
CA ALA A 211 -12.26 -5.17 -16.48
C ALA A 211 -13.28 -5.40 -15.36
N LYS A 212 -13.77 -6.62 -15.19
CA LYS A 212 -14.72 -6.97 -14.12
C LYS A 212 -14.11 -6.80 -12.73
N LYS A 213 -12.87 -7.25 -12.54
CA LYS A 213 -12.14 -7.08 -11.28
C LYS A 213 -11.93 -5.60 -10.95
N ALA A 214 -11.47 -4.81 -11.90
CA ALA A 214 -11.28 -3.37 -11.74
C ALA A 214 -12.61 -2.65 -11.42
N ALA A 215 -13.68 -2.95 -12.14
CA ALA A 215 -15.00 -2.38 -11.90
C ALA A 215 -15.56 -2.74 -10.51
N TRP A 216 -15.29 -3.97 -10.06
CA TRP A 216 -15.69 -4.41 -8.72
C TRP A 216 -14.98 -3.60 -7.64
N GLY A 217 -13.65 -3.40 -7.74
CA GLY A 217 -12.87 -2.59 -6.80
C GLY A 217 -13.33 -1.14 -6.75
N LEU A 218 -13.53 -0.51 -7.92
CA LEU A 218 -13.99 0.88 -8.05
C LEU A 218 -15.36 1.14 -7.39
N LYS A 219 -16.22 0.11 -7.29
CA LYS A 219 -17.51 0.23 -6.60
C LYS A 219 -17.35 0.67 -5.15
N TYR A 220 -16.30 0.21 -4.48
CA TYR A 220 -16.08 0.45 -3.04
C TYR A 220 -15.22 1.68 -2.73
N THR A 221 -14.68 2.35 -3.75
CA THR A 221 -13.85 3.55 -3.55
C THR A 221 -14.60 4.86 -3.73
N ARG A 222 -15.66 4.87 -4.55
CA ARG A 222 -16.27 6.13 -5.01
C ARG A 222 -16.80 7.00 -3.89
N SER A 223 -17.49 6.42 -2.91
CA SER A 223 -18.11 7.17 -1.81
C SER A 223 -17.06 7.75 -0.87
N ILE A 224 -16.11 6.93 -0.44
CA ILE A 224 -15.12 7.34 0.57
C ILE A 224 -13.99 8.20 0.02
N SER A 225 -13.81 8.24 -1.31
CA SER A 225 -12.85 9.13 -1.97
C SER A 225 -13.38 10.56 -2.16
N ASP A 226 -14.68 10.80 -1.93
CA ASP A 226 -15.21 12.17 -1.92
C ASP A 226 -14.53 12.96 -0.78
N PRO A 227 -13.89 14.11 -1.06
CA PRO A 227 -13.27 14.94 -0.03
C PRO A 227 -14.21 15.38 1.10
N LYS A 228 -15.53 15.37 0.86
CA LYS A 228 -16.57 15.71 1.84
C LYS A 228 -17.03 14.51 2.66
N PHE A 229 -16.63 13.31 2.30
CA PHE A 229 -16.99 12.13 3.06
C PHE A 229 -16.29 12.16 4.42
N GLU A 230 -17.05 11.99 5.49
CA GLU A 230 -16.56 11.94 6.88
C GLU A 230 -17.11 10.70 7.58
N THR A 231 -16.33 10.11 8.45
CA THR A 231 -16.75 9.07 9.39
C THR A 231 -17.40 9.71 10.63
N GLY A 232 -18.12 8.92 11.44
CA GLY A 232 -18.74 9.37 12.69
C GLY A 232 -20.22 9.04 12.82
N THR A 233 -20.83 8.47 11.79
CA THR A 233 -22.14 7.83 11.88
C THR A 233 -22.02 6.34 11.62
N VAL A 234 -23.01 5.55 12.06
CA VAL A 234 -23.00 4.09 11.82
C VAL A 234 -22.87 3.76 10.33
N GLU A 235 -23.56 4.49 9.46
CA GLU A 235 -23.55 4.28 8.01
C GLU A 235 -22.19 4.60 7.41
N THR A 236 -21.61 5.75 7.77
CA THR A 236 -20.31 6.16 7.22
C THR A 236 -19.15 5.31 7.76
N ASP A 237 -19.22 4.89 9.01
CA ASP A 237 -18.25 3.98 9.61
C ASP A 237 -18.35 2.56 9.00
N LYS A 238 -19.57 2.07 8.71
CA LYS A 238 -19.77 0.83 7.93
C LYS A 238 -19.26 0.96 6.49
N GLU A 239 -19.43 2.12 5.86
CA GLU A 239 -18.91 2.36 4.50
C GLU A 239 -17.38 2.29 4.45
N LEU A 240 -16.69 2.87 5.44
CA LEU A 240 -15.25 2.70 5.60
C LEU A 240 -14.90 1.21 5.80
N LEU A 241 -15.63 0.50 6.65
CA LEU A 241 -15.37 -0.92 6.92
C LEU A 241 -15.56 -1.79 5.67
N ARG A 242 -16.59 -1.50 4.83
CA ARG A 242 -16.77 -2.14 3.51
C ARG A 242 -15.56 -1.91 2.60
N ASN A 243 -15.07 -0.68 2.56
CA ASN A 243 -13.88 -0.35 1.77
C ASN A 243 -12.65 -1.15 2.26
N LEU A 244 -12.40 -1.20 3.56
CA LEU A 244 -11.27 -1.95 4.12
C LEU A 244 -11.37 -3.45 3.81
N VAL A 245 -12.56 -4.04 3.91
CA VAL A 245 -12.79 -5.45 3.53
C VAL A 245 -12.57 -5.64 2.03
N ALA A 246 -13.09 -4.73 1.17
CA ALA A 246 -12.93 -4.82 -0.27
C ALA A 246 -11.45 -4.77 -0.70
N TYR A 247 -10.68 -3.87 -0.12
CA TYR A 247 -9.28 -3.69 -0.49
C TYR A 247 -8.37 -4.73 0.13
N TYR A 248 -8.34 -4.83 1.45
CA TYR A 248 -7.41 -5.74 2.11
C TYR A 248 -7.80 -7.21 1.96
N CYS A 249 -9.08 -7.57 2.15
CA CYS A 249 -9.45 -8.99 2.07
C CYS A 249 -9.69 -9.49 0.64
N VAL A 250 -10.16 -8.65 -0.28
CA VAL A 250 -10.49 -9.09 -1.63
C VAL A 250 -9.43 -8.67 -2.64
N LEU A 251 -9.10 -7.38 -2.77
CA LEU A 251 -8.17 -6.92 -3.80
C LEU A 251 -6.76 -7.45 -3.50
N GLU A 252 -6.16 -7.11 -2.36
CA GLU A 252 -4.84 -7.61 -1.98
C GLU A 252 -4.89 -9.06 -1.48
N GLY A 253 -6.00 -9.48 -0.86
CA GLY A 253 -6.16 -10.81 -0.24
C GLY A 253 -6.60 -11.94 -1.15
N ILE A 254 -7.18 -11.67 -2.34
CA ILE A 254 -7.69 -12.66 -3.28
C ILE A 254 -7.23 -12.35 -4.70
N PHE A 255 -7.46 -11.12 -5.23
CA PHE A 255 -7.24 -10.79 -6.64
C PHE A 255 -5.77 -10.87 -7.09
N PHE A 256 -4.83 -10.84 -6.19
CA PHE A 256 -3.41 -10.98 -6.48
C PHE A 256 -2.93 -12.44 -6.48
N TYR A 257 -3.67 -13.34 -5.82
CA TYR A 257 -3.17 -14.69 -5.53
C TYR A 257 -3.12 -15.62 -6.74
N CYS A 258 -4.00 -15.45 -7.72
CA CYS A 258 -3.88 -16.17 -8.99
C CYS A 258 -2.58 -15.79 -9.69
N GLY A 259 -2.32 -14.50 -9.84
CA GLY A 259 -1.14 -13.97 -10.52
C GLY A 259 0.15 -14.37 -9.83
N PHE A 260 0.24 -14.19 -8.51
CA PHE A 260 1.41 -14.64 -7.74
C PHE A 260 1.70 -16.12 -7.96
N THR A 261 0.68 -16.96 -7.82
CA THR A 261 0.86 -18.41 -7.96
C THR A 261 1.30 -18.79 -9.37
N GLN A 262 0.74 -18.15 -10.40
CA GLN A 262 1.10 -18.39 -11.79
C GLN A 262 2.55 -18.01 -12.09
N ILE A 263 2.95 -16.78 -11.75
CA ILE A 263 4.30 -16.27 -12.03
C ILE A 263 5.35 -17.03 -11.20
N LEU A 264 5.13 -17.22 -9.92
CA LEU A 264 6.06 -17.95 -9.05
C LEU A 264 6.19 -19.43 -9.46
N SER A 265 5.12 -20.05 -9.95
CA SER A 265 5.17 -21.40 -10.53
C SER A 265 6.07 -21.47 -11.77
N MET A 266 6.10 -20.41 -12.60
CA MET A 266 7.04 -20.33 -13.73
C MET A 266 8.49 -20.21 -13.23
N GLY A 267 8.76 -19.35 -12.25
CA GLY A 267 10.07 -19.21 -11.63
C GLY A 267 10.61 -20.54 -11.07
N ARG A 268 9.77 -21.32 -10.38
CA ARG A 268 10.11 -22.66 -9.89
C ARG A 268 10.53 -23.65 -10.98
N ARG A 269 10.14 -23.38 -12.22
CA ARG A 269 10.52 -24.17 -13.41
C ARG A 269 11.68 -23.54 -14.19
N ASN A 270 12.39 -22.60 -13.60
CA ASN A 270 13.45 -21.79 -14.23
C ASN A 270 12.99 -21.05 -15.49
N LYS A 271 11.74 -20.57 -15.50
CA LYS A 271 11.18 -19.72 -16.56
C LYS A 271 10.77 -18.38 -15.97
N MET A 272 11.14 -17.30 -16.66
CA MET A 272 10.83 -15.92 -16.24
C MET A 272 11.28 -15.69 -14.77
N THR A 273 12.53 -16.03 -14.49
CA THR A 273 13.08 -16.00 -13.13
C THR A 273 13.22 -14.60 -12.56
N GLY A 274 13.55 -13.62 -13.40
CA GLY A 274 13.61 -12.22 -13.00
C GLY A 274 12.22 -11.66 -12.71
N VAL A 275 11.23 -11.93 -13.57
CA VAL A 275 9.82 -11.57 -13.27
C VAL A 275 9.36 -12.26 -11.99
N ALA A 276 9.67 -13.55 -11.80
CA ALA A 276 9.30 -14.27 -10.59
C ALA A 276 9.95 -13.70 -9.32
N GLU A 277 11.20 -13.24 -9.41
CA GLU A 277 11.90 -12.58 -8.31
C GLU A 277 11.21 -11.25 -7.92
N GLN A 278 10.85 -10.40 -8.90
CA GLN A 278 10.05 -9.20 -8.67
C GLN A 278 8.76 -9.54 -7.91
N PHE A 279 8.00 -10.51 -8.43
CA PHE A 279 6.73 -10.94 -7.84
C PHE A 279 6.90 -11.58 -6.45
N GLN A 280 8.05 -12.16 -6.14
CA GLN A 280 8.34 -12.67 -4.79
C GLN A 280 8.51 -11.53 -3.79
N TYR A 281 9.20 -10.44 -4.17
CA TYR A 281 9.33 -9.24 -3.33
C TYR A 281 7.97 -8.56 -3.13
N ILE A 282 7.19 -8.41 -4.21
CA ILE A 282 5.83 -7.85 -4.15
C ILE A 282 4.94 -8.69 -3.23
N LEU A 283 4.89 -10.02 -3.40
CA LEU A 283 4.09 -10.90 -2.53
C LEU A 283 4.45 -10.75 -1.04
N ARG A 284 5.70 -10.47 -0.74
CA ARG A 284 6.15 -10.23 0.65
C ARG A 284 5.55 -8.94 1.21
N ASP A 285 5.58 -7.86 0.43
CA ASP A 285 4.98 -6.59 0.80
C ASP A 285 3.46 -6.74 0.93
N GLU A 286 2.78 -7.32 -0.06
CA GLU A 286 1.35 -7.58 -0.05
C GLU A 286 0.88 -8.44 1.13
N SER A 287 1.72 -9.37 1.56
CA SER A 287 1.41 -10.15 2.76
C SER A 287 1.45 -9.30 4.03
N MET A 288 2.30 -8.27 4.08
CA MET A 288 2.33 -7.31 5.20
C MET A 288 1.12 -6.38 5.14
N HIS A 289 0.78 -5.86 3.95
CA HIS A 289 -0.39 -5.01 3.71
C HIS A 289 -1.68 -5.70 4.16
N LEU A 290 -1.91 -6.91 3.69
CA LEU A 290 -3.04 -7.74 4.08
C LEU A 290 -3.15 -7.95 5.59
N ASN A 291 -2.03 -8.33 6.24
CA ASN A 291 -2.03 -8.56 7.68
C ASN A 291 -2.30 -7.26 8.47
N PHE A 292 -1.79 -6.12 8.01
CA PHE A 292 -2.12 -4.83 8.60
C PHE A 292 -3.61 -4.51 8.46
N GLY A 293 -4.16 -4.65 7.25
CA GLY A 293 -5.57 -4.40 6.99
C GLY A 293 -6.51 -5.27 7.82
N ILE A 294 -6.18 -6.56 7.96
CA ILE A 294 -6.94 -7.48 8.82
C ILE A 294 -6.91 -7.04 10.28
N ASP A 295 -5.75 -6.61 10.79
CA ASP A 295 -5.63 -6.15 12.17
C ASP A 295 -6.41 -4.84 12.39
N VAL A 296 -6.39 -3.91 11.42
CA VAL A 296 -7.20 -2.68 11.45
C VAL A 296 -8.70 -3.01 11.46
N ILE A 297 -9.18 -3.90 10.58
CA ILE A 297 -10.57 -4.34 10.53
C ILE A 297 -10.98 -4.95 11.88
N ASN A 298 -10.17 -5.85 12.44
CA ASN A 298 -10.46 -6.49 13.71
C ASN A 298 -10.42 -5.49 14.88
N GLN A 299 -9.51 -4.53 14.85
CA GLN A 299 -9.46 -3.49 15.89
C GLN A 299 -10.68 -2.57 15.83
N ILE A 300 -11.14 -2.16 14.63
CA ILE A 300 -12.36 -1.38 14.45
C ILE A 300 -13.57 -2.15 15.02
N LYS A 301 -13.67 -3.44 14.76
CA LYS A 301 -14.74 -4.31 15.29
C LYS A 301 -14.73 -4.40 16.83
N ILE A 302 -13.53 -4.45 17.43
CA ILE A 302 -13.39 -4.45 18.91
C ILE A 302 -13.84 -3.12 19.49
N GLU A 303 -13.45 -2.02 18.88
CA GLU A 303 -13.79 -0.68 19.36
C GLU A 303 -15.23 -0.28 19.07
N ASN A 304 -15.83 -0.82 18.01
CA ASN A 304 -17.15 -0.48 17.51
C ASN A 304 -17.96 -1.76 17.19
N PRO A 305 -18.28 -2.60 18.20
CA PRO A 305 -18.91 -3.91 17.95
C PRO A 305 -20.29 -3.80 17.28
N HIS A 306 -20.96 -2.66 17.39
CA HIS A 306 -22.24 -2.39 16.75
C HIS A 306 -22.15 -2.26 15.22
N LEU A 307 -20.96 -2.00 14.66
CA LEU A 307 -20.75 -1.97 13.22
C LEU A 307 -20.69 -3.37 12.59
N TRP A 308 -20.32 -4.38 13.38
CA TRP A 308 -20.15 -5.77 12.92
C TRP A 308 -21.41 -6.60 13.22
N ASP A 309 -22.56 -6.10 12.79
CA ASP A 309 -23.86 -6.74 12.93
C ASP A 309 -24.08 -7.88 11.89
N ALA A 310 -25.25 -8.48 11.87
CA ALA A 310 -25.57 -9.59 10.97
C ALA A 310 -25.55 -9.16 9.51
N GLU A 311 -26.00 -7.95 9.20
CA GLU A 311 -26.00 -7.39 7.83
C GLU A 311 -24.58 -7.18 7.32
N MET A 312 -23.71 -6.52 8.11
CA MET A 312 -22.32 -6.28 7.72
C MET A 312 -21.53 -7.57 7.57
N LYS A 313 -21.79 -8.59 8.39
CA LYS A 313 -21.17 -9.91 8.24
C LYS A 313 -21.58 -10.59 6.95
N GLU A 314 -22.86 -10.54 6.60
CA GLU A 314 -23.35 -11.09 5.33
C GLU A 314 -22.76 -10.33 4.13
N GLU A 315 -22.74 -9.00 4.17
CA GLU A 315 -22.13 -8.19 3.11
C GLU A 315 -20.65 -8.53 2.92
N ALA A 316 -19.86 -8.59 4.00
CA ALA A 316 -18.44 -8.95 3.95
C ALA A 316 -18.23 -10.38 3.41
N THR A 317 -19.09 -11.32 3.78
CA THR A 317 -19.08 -12.68 3.22
C THR A 317 -19.32 -12.64 1.73
N GLN A 318 -20.37 -11.95 1.27
CA GLN A 318 -20.70 -11.85 -0.15
C GLN A 318 -19.61 -11.13 -0.95
N MET A 319 -18.94 -10.13 -0.39
CA MET A 319 -17.80 -9.48 -1.04
C MET A 319 -16.66 -10.46 -1.32
N ILE A 320 -16.30 -11.28 -0.33
CA ILE A 320 -15.25 -12.30 -0.46
C ILE A 320 -15.65 -13.37 -1.48
N LEU A 321 -16.90 -13.83 -1.46
CA LEU A 321 -17.40 -14.83 -2.41
C LEU A 321 -17.43 -14.30 -3.87
N GLN A 322 -17.90 -13.06 -4.06
CA GLN A 322 -17.88 -12.41 -5.37
C GLN A 322 -16.47 -12.21 -5.90
N GLY A 323 -15.55 -11.73 -5.04
CA GLY A 323 -14.14 -11.60 -5.40
C GLY A 323 -13.52 -12.94 -5.79
N THR A 324 -13.80 -13.99 -5.03
CA THR A 324 -13.34 -15.36 -5.34
C THR A 324 -13.84 -15.84 -6.70
N GLN A 325 -15.11 -15.59 -7.02
CA GLN A 325 -15.67 -15.97 -8.31
C GLN A 325 -15.02 -15.21 -9.48
N LEU A 326 -14.79 -13.91 -9.33
CA LEU A 326 -14.11 -13.10 -10.34
C LEU A 326 -12.67 -13.57 -10.56
N GLU A 327 -11.99 -13.95 -9.50
CA GLU A 327 -10.61 -14.47 -9.60
C GLU A 327 -10.56 -15.86 -10.26
N ILE A 328 -11.55 -16.71 -10.02
CA ILE A 328 -11.70 -18.00 -10.72
C ILE A 328 -11.92 -17.77 -12.23
N GLU A 329 -12.76 -16.80 -12.61
CA GLU A 329 -12.95 -16.41 -14.01
C GLU A 329 -11.64 -15.92 -14.64
N TYR A 330 -10.90 -15.10 -13.93
CA TYR A 330 -9.58 -14.61 -14.34
C TYR A 330 -8.57 -15.75 -14.52
N ALA A 331 -8.53 -16.72 -13.61
CA ALA A 331 -7.66 -17.88 -13.71
C ALA A 331 -7.96 -18.73 -14.96
N ARG A 332 -9.23 -18.87 -15.34
CA ARG A 332 -9.65 -19.58 -16.56
C ARG A 332 -9.25 -18.83 -17.83
N ASP A 333 -9.28 -17.49 -17.80
CA ASP A 333 -8.86 -16.66 -18.94
C ASP A 333 -7.33 -16.69 -19.13
N THR A 334 -6.57 -16.62 -18.04
CA THR A 334 -5.11 -16.56 -18.10
C THR A 334 -4.44 -17.86 -18.55
N MET A 335 -5.06 -19.01 -18.26
CA MET A 335 -4.49 -20.31 -18.60
C MET A 335 -5.56 -21.32 -19.07
N PRO A 336 -6.19 -21.08 -20.23
CA PRO A 336 -7.30 -21.91 -20.70
C PRO A 336 -6.94 -23.37 -20.97
N ARG A 337 -5.70 -23.66 -21.33
CA ARG A 337 -5.17 -25.03 -21.56
C ARG A 337 -4.36 -25.56 -20.38
N GLY A 338 -4.05 -24.69 -19.40
CA GLY A 338 -3.15 -24.99 -18.31
C GLY A 338 -1.67 -24.92 -18.70
N VAL A 339 -0.84 -24.97 -17.69
CA VAL A 339 0.64 -25.06 -17.82
C VAL A 339 1.14 -26.24 -16.98
N LEU A 340 2.39 -26.65 -17.17
CA LEU A 340 2.95 -27.77 -16.44
C LEU A 340 2.83 -27.56 -14.91
N GLY A 341 2.13 -28.46 -14.24
CA GLY A 341 1.92 -28.43 -12.79
C GLY A 341 0.80 -27.53 -12.31
N MET A 342 0.04 -26.87 -13.23
CA MET A 342 -1.06 -25.98 -12.86
C MET A 342 -2.14 -25.92 -13.93
N ASN A 343 -3.39 -25.98 -13.51
CA ASN A 343 -4.55 -25.77 -14.37
C ASN A 343 -5.64 -24.97 -13.64
N ALA A 344 -6.68 -24.58 -14.38
CA ALA A 344 -7.75 -23.77 -13.84
C ALA A 344 -8.53 -24.43 -12.68
N ALA A 345 -8.67 -25.76 -12.68
CA ALA A 345 -9.34 -26.47 -11.58
C ALA A 345 -8.52 -26.44 -10.29
N MET A 346 -7.21 -26.68 -10.38
CA MET A 346 -6.31 -26.53 -9.22
C MET A 346 -6.32 -25.10 -8.69
N MET A 347 -6.35 -24.10 -9.58
CA MET A 347 -6.42 -22.70 -9.18
C MET A 347 -7.76 -22.38 -8.50
N GLU A 348 -8.87 -22.91 -8.98
CA GLU A 348 -10.17 -22.77 -8.33
C GLU A 348 -10.15 -23.32 -6.90
N ASP A 349 -9.59 -24.50 -6.68
CA ASP A 349 -9.45 -25.10 -5.34
C ASP A 349 -8.55 -24.22 -4.43
N TYR A 350 -7.47 -23.69 -4.99
CA TYR A 350 -6.59 -22.78 -4.26
C TYR A 350 -7.28 -21.47 -3.85
N LEU A 351 -8.02 -20.86 -4.76
CA LEU A 351 -8.74 -19.62 -4.50
C LEU A 351 -9.85 -19.79 -3.47
N LYS A 352 -10.56 -20.93 -3.49
CA LYS A 352 -11.51 -21.30 -2.43
C LYS A 352 -10.84 -21.47 -1.06
N PHE A 353 -9.66 -22.11 -1.05
CA PHE A 353 -8.84 -22.22 0.17
C PHE A 353 -8.41 -20.84 0.69
N ILE A 354 -7.95 -19.94 -0.18
CA ILE A 354 -7.60 -18.56 0.19
C ILE A 354 -8.81 -17.79 0.71
N ALA A 355 -9.98 -17.90 0.05
CA ALA A 355 -11.21 -17.27 0.50
C ALA A 355 -11.60 -17.68 1.93
N ASN A 356 -11.55 -18.98 2.25
CA ASN A 356 -11.78 -19.47 3.61
C ASN A 356 -10.82 -18.84 4.62
N ARG A 357 -9.53 -18.71 4.27
CA ARG A 357 -8.56 -18.02 5.15
C ARG A 357 -8.98 -16.56 5.41
N ARG A 358 -9.42 -15.82 4.38
CA ARG A 358 -9.85 -14.42 4.53
C ARG A 358 -11.10 -14.30 5.40
N LEU A 359 -12.08 -15.19 5.17
CA LEU A 359 -13.28 -15.26 6.03
C LEU A 359 -12.90 -15.50 7.50
N SER A 360 -12.10 -16.51 7.76
CA SER A 360 -11.66 -16.86 9.13
C SER A 360 -10.87 -15.74 9.79
N GLN A 361 -10.00 -15.05 9.06
CA GLN A 361 -9.15 -13.96 9.57
C GLN A 361 -9.95 -12.76 10.10
N ILE A 362 -11.13 -12.49 9.52
CA ILE A 362 -12.04 -11.44 9.99
C ILE A 362 -13.22 -11.99 10.82
N GLY A 363 -13.13 -13.26 11.25
CA GLY A 363 -14.11 -13.88 12.16
C GLY A 363 -15.43 -14.25 11.50
N LEU A 364 -15.40 -14.58 10.19
CA LEU A 364 -16.54 -15.12 9.45
C LEU A 364 -16.40 -16.64 9.30
N LYS A 365 -17.51 -17.31 9.00
CA LYS A 365 -17.56 -18.74 8.77
C LYS A 365 -16.96 -19.06 7.39
N GLU A 366 -16.25 -20.18 7.31
CA GLU A 366 -15.81 -20.74 6.02
C GLU A 366 -16.98 -21.17 5.16
N GLU A 367 -16.94 -20.81 3.86
CA GLU A 367 -18.02 -21.08 2.90
C GLU A 367 -17.68 -22.20 1.91
N TYR A 368 -16.42 -22.63 1.86
CA TYR A 368 -15.95 -23.72 1.01
C TYR A 368 -15.42 -24.91 1.83
N PRO A 369 -16.31 -25.71 2.44
CA PRO A 369 -15.86 -26.80 3.33
C PRO A 369 -15.08 -27.86 2.54
N GLY A 370 -14.02 -28.38 3.18
CA GLY A 370 -13.23 -29.48 2.65
C GLY A 370 -12.22 -29.09 1.56
N THR A 371 -12.04 -27.80 1.28
CA THR A 371 -10.98 -27.33 0.37
C THR A 371 -9.60 -27.57 0.97
N THR A 372 -8.65 -27.98 0.13
CA THR A 372 -7.26 -28.17 0.50
C THR A 372 -6.36 -27.29 -0.37
N ASN A 373 -5.17 -26.94 0.11
CA ASN A 373 -4.22 -26.15 -0.65
C ASN A 373 -3.48 -27.05 -1.67
N PRO A 374 -3.73 -26.89 -2.99
CA PRO A 374 -3.01 -27.65 -4.02
C PRO A 374 -1.57 -27.12 -4.26
N PHE A 375 -1.23 -25.96 -3.70
CA PHE A 375 0.07 -25.30 -3.83
C PHE A 375 0.69 -25.04 -2.45
N PRO A 376 1.07 -26.08 -1.67
CA PRO A 376 1.61 -25.90 -0.32
C PRO A 376 2.86 -25.02 -0.26
N TRP A 377 3.66 -25.00 -1.33
CA TRP A 377 4.82 -24.14 -1.47
C TRP A 377 4.48 -22.62 -1.43
N MET A 378 3.27 -22.23 -1.82
CA MET A 378 2.81 -20.84 -1.66
C MET A 378 2.69 -20.47 -0.18
N SER A 379 2.17 -21.37 0.65
CA SER A 379 2.12 -21.15 2.11
C SER A 379 3.52 -21.02 2.71
N GLU A 380 4.47 -21.85 2.25
CA GLU A 380 5.87 -21.75 2.68
C GLU A 380 6.46 -20.36 2.38
N ILE A 381 6.23 -19.82 1.19
CA ILE A 381 6.71 -18.48 0.81
C ILE A 381 6.04 -17.40 1.68
N MET A 382 4.75 -17.50 1.95
CA MET A 382 4.00 -16.54 2.76
C MET A 382 4.34 -16.64 4.26
N ASP A 383 4.59 -17.85 4.76
CA ASP A 383 4.81 -18.11 6.19
C ASP A 383 6.30 -18.01 6.60
N LEU A 384 7.23 -17.93 5.65
CA LEU A 384 8.68 -17.73 5.88
C LEU A 384 9.04 -16.46 6.68
N LYS A 385 8.03 -15.67 7.04
CA LYS A 385 8.17 -14.40 7.76
C LYS A 385 8.62 -14.49 9.21
N LYS A 386 8.51 -15.64 9.85
CA LYS A 386 8.68 -15.68 11.30
C LYS A 386 10.12 -15.79 11.78
N GLU A 387 11.09 -16.10 10.91
CA GLU A 387 12.42 -16.47 11.40
C GLU A 387 13.63 -15.89 10.68
N LYS A 388 13.47 -15.04 9.66
CA LYS A 388 14.65 -14.47 8.98
C LYS A 388 14.50 -12.97 8.79
N ASN A 389 15.23 -12.23 9.60
CA ASN A 389 15.51 -10.83 9.43
C ASN A 389 16.20 -10.62 8.08
N PHE A 390 15.77 -9.64 7.27
CA PHE A 390 16.42 -9.23 6.01
C PHE A 390 17.94 -9.03 6.18
N PHE A 391 18.40 -8.59 7.34
CA PHE A 391 19.81 -8.44 7.66
C PHE A 391 20.52 -9.78 8.02
N GLU A 392 19.79 -10.83 8.34
CA GLU A 392 20.32 -12.17 8.65
C GLU A 392 20.33 -13.08 7.44
N THR A 393 19.39 -12.95 6.55
CA THR A 393 19.47 -13.35 5.15
C THR A 393 19.77 -12.12 4.33
N ARG A 394 20.89 -11.51 4.59
CA ARG A 394 21.53 -10.76 3.53
C ARG A 394 21.50 -11.68 2.35
N VAL A 395 20.73 -11.28 1.37
CA VAL A 395 20.54 -11.96 0.12
C VAL A 395 21.91 -12.41 -0.32
N ILE A 396 22.20 -13.69 -0.12
CA ILE A 396 23.40 -14.33 -0.66
C ILE A 396 23.36 -14.19 -2.19
N GLU A 397 22.21 -13.83 -2.72
CA GLU A 397 21.88 -13.50 -4.10
C GLU A 397 22.03 -12.01 -4.46
N TYR A 398 22.30 -11.11 -3.53
CA TYR A 398 22.94 -9.84 -3.82
C TYR A 398 24.40 -10.10 -4.19
N GLN A 399 24.60 -10.81 -5.26
CA GLN A 399 25.81 -10.70 -6.03
C GLN A 399 25.72 -9.35 -6.76
N THR A 400 26.06 -8.28 -6.07
CA THR A 400 26.72 -7.16 -6.74
C THR A 400 27.92 -7.80 -7.44
N GLY A 401 27.73 -8.14 -8.72
CA GLY A 401 28.80 -8.71 -9.51
C GLY A 401 30.02 -7.81 -9.39
N GLY A 402 31.02 -8.23 -8.63
CA GLY A 402 32.39 -7.77 -8.67
C GLY A 402 32.71 -6.27 -8.64
N ALA A 403 31.78 -5.40 -8.28
CA ALA A 403 31.94 -3.95 -8.49
C ALA A 403 32.44 -3.15 -7.28
N LEU A 404 32.71 -3.76 -6.14
CA LEU A 404 33.35 -3.09 -5.02
C LEU A 404 34.39 -3.99 -4.36
N SER A 405 35.58 -4.09 -4.95
CA SER A 405 36.78 -4.37 -4.19
C SER A 405 37.30 -3.07 -3.59
N TRP A 406 37.27 -2.97 -2.29
CA TRP A 406 38.04 -1.97 -1.57
C TRP A 406 39.42 -2.57 -1.30
N ASP A 407 40.41 -2.27 -2.16
CA ASP A 407 41.81 -2.38 -1.88
C ASP A 407 42.30 -1.08 -1.24
#